data_8e4c14dc2e634fe9e69dd0c9f8fae027
#
_entry.id   8e4c14dc2e634fe9e69dd0c9f8fae027
#
_cell.length_a   1.000
_cell.length_b   1.000
_cell.length_c   1.000
_cell.angle_alpha   90.00
_cell.angle_beta   90.00
_cell.angle_gamma   90.00
#
_symmetry.space_group_name_H-M   'P 1'
#
loop_
_entity.id
_entity.type
_entity.pdbx_description
1 polymer ?
#
loop_
_entity_poly.entity_id
_entity_poly.type
_entity_poly.pdbx_seq_one_letter_code
_entity_poly.pdbx_strand_id
1 'polypeptide(L)'
;MRTTVAVITAVLLMFAFTACNNGNDVAEAEGFAPNQTAEAYIYIHGGYVGQAIAATDGDGNLSVELDEAFLPHDLAAVDMDSDDWTEDNTVYYVRRGSEVRVAEYIEYDGTVYVGTTVGGSVTYVEADEDGNPAGGQDLELLIIYGQDSMAAYYDNIRNGRFGVMTEFGGDVEPVTTTAYGQVTKRGSDYWDRGLGWHGNIHAMEEFIEEHGFEFNLADMQRLDADDDGMQYWQVADAVTGATIVDFKDYFILAQAAAAQLERN
;
A
#
# COMPACT_ATOMS: atom_id res chain seq x y z
N MET A 1 6.93 12.45 -44.56
CA MET A 1 6.75 12.35 -43.10
C MET A 1 6.28 10.94 -42.77
N ARG A 2 7.15 10.10 -42.22
CA ARG A 2 6.80 8.72 -41.80
C ARG A 2 6.60 8.75 -40.29
N THR A 3 5.41 8.54 -39.87
CA THR A 3 5.03 8.47 -38.45
C THR A 3 5.38 7.07 -37.94
N THR A 4 6.38 6.97 -37.07
CA THR A 4 6.74 5.72 -36.40
C THR A 4 5.84 5.59 -35.17
N VAL A 5 4.94 4.62 -35.19
CA VAL A 5 4.13 4.22 -34.03
C VAL A 5 4.99 3.28 -33.20
N ALA A 6 5.39 3.72 -32.03
CA ALA A 6 6.03 2.86 -31.03
C ALA A 6 4.94 2.02 -30.34
N VAL A 7 4.97 0.72 -30.60
CA VAL A 7 4.15 -0.26 -29.87
C VAL A 7 4.90 -0.60 -28.59
N ILE A 8 4.38 -0.13 -27.47
CA ILE A 8 4.84 -0.57 -26.14
C ILE A 8 4.22 -1.93 -25.87
N THR A 9 5.03 -2.97 -25.96
CA THR A 9 4.63 -4.34 -25.62
C THR A 9 4.77 -4.45 -24.09
N ALA A 10 3.63 -4.43 -23.39
CA ALA A 10 3.58 -4.81 -21.98
C ALA A 10 3.90 -6.30 -21.88
N VAL A 11 5.05 -6.64 -21.33
CA VAL A 11 5.43 -8.02 -21.00
C VAL A 11 4.68 -8.41 -19.74
N LEU A 12 3.55 -9.08 -19.91
CA LEU A 12 2.88 -9.79 -18.83
C LEU A 12 3.72 -11.04 -18.52
N LEU A 13 4.55 -11.00 -17.49
CA LEU A 13 5.22 -12.19 -16.97
C LEU A 13 4.16 -13.07 -16.29
N MET A 14 3.57 -13.99 -17.05
CA MET A 14 2.84 -15.10 -16.48
C MET A 14 3.86 -16.11 -15.96
N PHE A 15 4.05 -16.18 -14.67
CA PHE A 15 4.73 -17.30 -14.04
C PHE A 15 3.82 -18.53 -14.14
N ALA A 16 4.13 -19.41 -15.07
CA ALA A 16 3.52 -20.72 -15.13
C ALA A 16 4.25 -21.63 -14.13
N PHE A 17 3.67 -21.83 -12.95
CA PHE A 17 4.12 -22.87 -12.04
C PHE A 17 3.71 -24.24 -12.62
N THR A 18 4.67 -24.97 -13.12
CA THR A 18 4.50 -26.38 -13.48
C THR A 18 4.64 -27.23 -12.21
N ALA A 19 3.53 -27.63 -11.63
CA ALA A 19 3.54 -28.68 -10.62
C ALA A 19 3.92 -30.01 -11.31
N CYS A 20 5.18 -30.41 -11.18
CA CYS A 20 5.62 -31.77 -11.49
C CYS A 20 5.44 -32.64 -10.25
N ASN A 21 4.34 -33.38 -10.21
CA ASN A 21 4.15 -34.48 -9.28
C ASN A 21 4.72 -35.75 -9.93
N ASN A 22 5.83 -36.28 -9.39
CA ASN A 22 6.07 -37.73 -9.28
C ASN A 22 7.45 -38.03 -8.65
N GLY A 23 7.41 -38.75 -7.52
CA GLY A 23 8.46 -39.72 -7.11
C GLY A 23 9.55 -39.16 -6.20
N ASN A 24 9.38 -39.33 -4.90
CA ASN A 24 10.39 -39.61 -3.85
C ASN A 24 11.88 -39.21 -4.12
N ASP A 25 12.12 -38.00 -4.45
CA ASP A 25 13.31 -37.27 -4.03
C ASP A 25 12.79 -36.04 -3.30
N VAL A 26 12.89 -36.00 -1.98
CA VAL A 26 12.77 -34.78 -1.20
C VAL A 26 14.00 -33.98 -1.64
N ALA A 27 13.86 -33.16 -2.69
CA ALA A 27 14.77 -32.08 -2.92
C ALA A 27 14.72 -31.27 -1.60
N GLU A 28 15.84 -31.21 -0.88
CA GLU A 28 15.99 -30.25 0.21
C GLU A 28 15.56 -28.92 -0.40
N ALA A 29 14.55 -28.30 0.18
CA ALA A 29 14.07 -27.01 -0.29
C ALA A 29 15.31 -26.10 -0.29
N GLU A 30 15.72 -25.61 -1.47
CA GLU A 30 16.84 -24.71 -1.60
C GLU A 30 16.51 -23.48 -0.72
N GLY A 31 17.23 -23.34 0.39
CA GLY A 31 17.06 -22.22 1.32
C GLY A 31 17.44 -20.91 0.65
N PHE A 32 17.03 -19.81 1.22
CA PHE A 32 17.49 -18.51 0.75
C PHE A 32 18.97 -18.29 1.05
N ALA A 33 19.65 -17.52 0.22
CA ALA A 33 20.97 -17.02 0.56
C ALA A 33 20.86 -16.06 1.77
N PRO A 34 21.84 -16.08 2.69
CA PRO A 34 21.77 -15.32 3.93
C PRO A 34 21.98 -13.81 3.72
N ASN A 35 21.46 -13.01 4.68
CA ASN A 35 21.66 -11.55 4.78
C ASN A 35 21.21 -10.77 3.55
N GLN A 36 20.07 -11.11 3.00
CA GLN A 36 19.44 -10.38 1.91
C GLN A 36 18.26 -9.55 2.40
N THR A 37 17.91 -8.55 1.62
CA THR A 37 16.68 -7.76 1.80
C THR A 37 16.14 -7.42 0.42
N ALA A 38 14.83 -7.55 0.24
CA ALA A 38 14.11 -7.17 -0.96
C ALA A 38 12.79 -6.48 -0.60
N GLU A 39 12.34 -5.56 -1.44
CA GLU A 39 11.13 -4.79 -1.22
C GLU A 39 10.19 -4.90 -2.41
N ALA A 40 8.90 -4.92 -2.13
CA ALA A 40 7.86 -4.83 -3.15
C ALA A 40 6.77 -3.85 -2.72
N TYR A 41 6.16 -3.21 -3.70
CA TYR A 41 5.08 -2.26 -3.51
C TYR A 41 3.92 -2.61 -4.42
N ILE A 42 2.69 -2.57 -3.89
CA ILE A 42 1.47 -2.84 -4.67
C ILE A 42 0.39 -1.85 -4.25
N TYR A 43 -0.43 -1.40 -5.21
CA TYR A 43 -1.66 -0.70 -4.89
C TYR A 43 -2.69 -1.70 -4.35
N ILE A 44 -3.08 -1.54 -3.08
CA ILE A 44 -3.90 -2.50 -2.33
C ILE A 44 -5.30 -1.93 -2.07
N HIS A 45 -6.31 -2.79 -2.13
CA HIS A 45 -7.71 -2.55 -1.75
C HIS A 45 -8.35 -1.33 -2.42
N GLY A 46 -7.74 -0.79 -3.47
CA GLY A 46 -8.25 0.42 -4.13
C GLY A 46 -8.11 1.70 -3.31
N GLY A 47 -7.13 1.79 -2.38
CA GLY A 47 -7.00 2.97 -1.54
C GLY A 47 -5.66 3.17 -0.82
N TYR A 48 -4.68 2.26 -0.98
CA TYR A 48 -3.41 2.33 -0.24
C TYR A 48 -2.25 1.85 -1.09
N VAL A 49 -1.05 2.32 -0.76
CA VAL A 49 0.20 1.73 -1.26
C VAL A 49 0.71 0.75 -0.21
N GLY A 50 0.64 -0.55 -0.50
CA GLY A 50 1.22 -1.59 0.33
C GLY A 50 2.72 -1.73 0.09
N GLN A 51 3.48 -1.93 1.15
CA GLN A 51 4.90 -2.28 1.15
C GLN A 51 5.09 -3.65 1.80
N ALA A 52 5.92 -4.49 1.20
CA ALA A 52 6.50 -5.64 1.87
C ALA A 52 8.02 -5.55 1.83
N ILE A 53 8.64 -5.81 2.97
CA ILE A 53 10.09 -5.99 3.11
C ILE A 53 10.32 -7.45 3.47
N ALA A 54 10.93 -8.21 2.55
CA ALA A 54 11.37 -9.57 2.82
C ALA A 54 12.86 -9.55 3.15
N ALA A 55 13.26 -10.20 4.23
CA ALA A 55 14.65 -10.27 4.64
C ALA A 55 15.03 -11.70 5.03
N THR A 56 16.32 -12.03 4.90
CA THR A 56 16.89 -13.28 5.40
C THR A 56 17.99 -13.01 6.42
N ASP A 57 18.00 -13.80 7.49
CA ASP A 57 19.04 -13.73 8.49
C ASP A 57 20.36 -14.42 8.04
N GLY A 58 21.34 -14.52 8.95
CA GLY A 58 22.63 -15.17 8.70
C GLY A 58 22.55 -16.67 8.39
N ASP A 59 21.44 -17.31 8.70
CA ASP A 59 21.16 -18.73 8.46
C ASP A 59 20.23 -18.95 7.25
N GLY A 60 19.74 -17.86 6.62
CA GLY A 60 18.82 -17.87 5.47
C GLY A 60 17.36 -18.03 5.86
N ASN A 61 17.00 -17.83 7.14
CA ASN A 61 15.60 -17.85 7.55
C ASN A 61 14.91 -16.57 7.08
N LEU A 62 13.71 -16.73 6.47
CA LEU A 62 12.91 -15.65 5.94
C LEU A 62 12.13 -14.94 7.06
N SER A 63 12.10 -13.61 6.99
CA SER A 63 11.12 -12.75 7.66
C SER A 63 10.47 -11.81 6.66
N VAL A 64 9.24 -11.39 6.92
CA VAL A 64 8.50 -10.42 6.10
C VAL A 64 7.88 -9.36 7.00
N GLU A 65 8.06 -8.10 6.64
CA GLU A 65 7.37 -6.97 7.25
C GLU A 65 6.41 -6.36 6.24
N LEU A 66 5.15 -6.16 6.64
CA LEU A 66 4.08 -5.60 5.82
C LEU A 66 3.63 -4.25 6.37
N ASP A 67 3.41 -3.27 5.49
CA ASP A 67 2.85 -1.98 5.86
C ASP A 67 1.99 -1.41 4.71
N GLU A 68 1.23 -0.35 4.98
CA GLU A 68 0.45 0.40 4.01
C GLU A 68 0.54 1.89 4.25
N ALA A 69 0.84 2.64 3.20
CA ALA A 69 0.80 4.09 3.19
C ALA A 69 -0.60 4.62 2.80
N PHE A 70 -1.04 5.65 3.50
CA PHE A 70 -2.23 6.41 3.11
C PHE A 70 -1.96 7.20 1.84
N LEU A 71 -2.96 7.31 0.95
CA LEU A 71 -2.87 8.10 -0.26
C LEU A 71 -3.07 9.61 0.00
N PRO A 72 -2.70 10.49 -0.95
CA PRO A 72 -2.80 11.94 -0.81
C PRO A 72 -4.13 12.45 -0.27
N HIS A 73 -5.28 11.90 -0.72
CA HIS A 73 -6.59 12.33 -0.22
C HIS A 73 -6.81 12.04 1.27
N ASP A 74 -6.21 10.96 1.81
CA ASP A 74 -6.27 10.67 3.24
C ASP A 74 -5.23 11.47 4.05
N LEU A 75 -4.04 11.72 3.47
CA LEU A 75 -2.99 12.53 4.10
C LEU A 75 -3.38 14.01 4.18
N ALA A 76 -4.09 14.52 3.19
CA ALA A 76 -4.54 15.91 3.13
C ALA A 76 -5.78 16.21 3.98
N ALA A 77 -6.30 15.21 4.73
CA ALA A 77 -7.46 15.41 5.59
C ALA A 77 -7.18 16.45 6.68
N VAL A 78 -8.11 17.39 6.85
CA VAL A 78 -7.97 18.53 7.74
C VAL A 78 -9.02 18.52 8.85
N ASP A 79 -8.68 19.14 9.98
CA ASP A 79 -9.59 19.32 11.09
C ASP A 79 -10.39 20.62 10.92
N MET A 80 -11.68 20.49 10.57
CA MET A 80 -12.58 21.61 10.37
C MET A 80 -12.98 22.35 11.67
N ASP A 81 -12.56 21.85 12.83
CA ASP A 81 -12.70 22.57 14.11
C ASP A 81 -11.54 23.57 14.33
N SER A 82 -10.49 23.52 13.49
CA SER A 82 -9.42 24.53 13.46
C SER A 82 -9.87 25.78 12.71
N ASP A 83 -9.46 26.95 13.21
CA ASP A 83 -9.73 28.25 12.57
C ASP A 83 -9.01 28.43 11.21
N ASP A 84 -8.02 27.56 10.91
CA ASP A 84 -7.23 27.64 9.68
C ASP A 84 -7.97 27.06 8.46
N TRP A 85 -8.96 26.21 8.69
CA TRP A 85 -9.67 25.48 7.62
C TRP A 85 -11.13 25.91 7.50
N THR A 86 -11.55 26.17 6.27
CA THR A 86 -12.91 26.61 5.92
C THR A 86 -13.39 25.87 4.66
N GLU A 87 -14.65 26.05 4.29
CA GLU A 87 -15.15 25.53 3.02
C GLU A 87 -14.48 26.16 1.79
N ASP A 88 -13.91 27.37 1.96
CA ASP A 88 -13.32 28.13 0.84
C ASP A 88 -11.89 27.68 0.50
N ASN A 89 -11.18 27.00 1.42
CA ASN A 89 -9.82 26.50 1.22
C ASN A 89 -9.71 24.98 1.32
N THR A 90 -10.86 24.28 1.24
CA THR A 90 -10.92 22.83 1.27
C THR A 90 -11.78 22.28 0.14
N VAL A 91 -11.44 21.07 -0.29
CA VAL A 91 -12.30 20.23 -1.13
C VAL A 91 -12.74 19.02 -0.31
N TYR A 92 -13.53 18.11 -0.88
CA TYR A 92 -14.00 16.95 -0.13
C TYR A 92 -14.06 15.68 -0.99
N TYR A 93 -13.98 14.54 -0.31
CA TYR A 93 -14.35 13.25 -0.85
C TYR A 93 -15.39 12.57 0.04
N VAL A 94 -16.09 11.57 -0.50
CA VAL A 94 -17.13 10.83 0.23
C VAL A 94 -16.58 9.49 0.68
N ARG A 95 -16.46 9.30 2.01
CA ARG A 95 -16.04 8.04 2.62
C ARG A 95 -17.19 7.44 3.42
N ARG A 96 -17.66 6.26 3.00
CA ARG A 96 -18.77 5.54 3.65
C ARG A 96 -20.03 6.40 3.82
N GLY A 97 -20.32 7.28 2.85
CA GLY A 97 -21.47 8.16 2.86
C GLY A 97 -21.32 9.46 3.65
N SER A 98 -20.15 9.74 4.21
CA SER A 98 -19.82 10.99 4.89
C SER A 98 -18.79 11.78 4.08
N GLU A 99 -18.92 13.11 4.08
CA GLU A 99 -17.90 13.99 3.52
C GLU A 99 -16.69 14.05 4.45
N VAL A 100 -15.50 13.94 3.87
CA VAL A 100 -14.22 14.20 4.51
C VAL A 100 -13.59 15.39 3.82
N ARG A 101 -13.31 16.46 4.59
CA ARG A 101 -12.66 17.66 4.06
C ARG A 101 -11.15 17.47 4.03
N VAL A 102 -10.56 17.93 2.93
CA VAL A 102 -9.12 17.87 2.68
C VAL A 102 -8.64 19.23 2.18
N ALA A 103 -7.38 19.55 2.42
CA ALA A 103 -6.78 20.79 1.90
C ALA A 103 -6.94 20.90 0.39
N GLU A 104 -7.31 22.08 -0.11
CA GLU A 104 -7.35 22.34 -1.55
C GLU A 104 -5.96 22.31 -2.18
N TYR A 105 -4.95 22.82 -1.47
CA TYR A 105 -3.56 22.82 -1.94
C TYR A 105 -2.69 21.92 -1.10
N ILE A 106 -1.91 21.08 -1.78
CA ILE A 106 -0.90 20.22 -1.15
C ILE A 106 0.44 20.43 -1.85
N GLU A 107 1.53 20.19 -1.12
CA GLU A 107 2.86 20.03 -1.70
C GLU A 107 3.30 18.57 -1.58
N TYR A 108 3.77 18.00 -2.66
CA TYR A 108 4.40 16.69 -2.69
C TYR A 108 5.72 16.77 -3.44
N ASP A 109 6.80 16.45 -2.74
CA ASP A 109 8.19 16.45 -3.24
C ASP A 109 8.58 17.76 -3.96
N GLY A 110 8.15 18.91 -3.41
CA GLY A 110 8.45 20.25 -3.92
C GLY A 110 7.55 20.71 -5.08
N THR A 111 6.56 19.94 -5.47
CA THR A 111 5.55 20.31 -6.46
C THR A 111 4.21 20.58 -5.79
N VAL A 112 3.58 21.70 -6.15
CA VAL A 112 2.25 22.08 -5.64
C VAL A 112 1.17 21.47 -6.51
N TYR A 113 0.18 20.88 -5.86
CA TYR A 113 -1.01 20.29 -6.48
C TYR A 113 -2.26 20.98 -5.94
N VAL A 114 -3.26 21.14 -6.81
CA VAL A 114 -4.58 21.66 -6.45
C VAL A 114 -5.62 20.55 -6.52
N GLY A 115 -6.40 20.42 -5.45
CA GLY A 115 -7.47 19.44 -5.31
C GLY A 115 -8.77 19.90 -5.95
N THR A 116 -9.49 18.95 -6.54
CA THR A 116 -10.83 19.18 -7.09
C THR A 116 -11.74 18.02 -6.74
N THR A 117 -12.94 18.28 -6.24
CA THR A 117 -13.95 17.24 -6.02
C THR A 117 -14.65 16.87 -7.32
N VAL A 118 -14.55 15.62 -7.72
CA VAL A 118 -15.21 15.07 -8.92
C VAL A 118 -15.99 13.82 -8.55
N GLY A 119 -17.31 13.87 -8.62
CA GLY A 119 -18.16 12.69 -8.36
C GLY A 119 -18.06 12.11 -6.93
N GLY A 120 -17.62 12.93 -5.96
CA GLY A 120 -17.43 12.49 -4.57
C GLY A 120 -16.04 11.87 -4.30
N SER A 121 -15.10 12.03 -5.23
CA SER A 121 -13.67 11.75 -5.04
C SER A 121 -12.87 13.04 -5.19
N VAL A 122 -11.70 13.12 -4.58
CA VAL A 122 -10.75 14.20 -4.79
C VAL A 122 -9.73 13.75 -5.85
N THR A 123 -9.40 14.68 -6.74
CA THR A 123 -8.32 14.53 -7.71
C THR A 123 -7.34 15.67 -7.49
N TYR A 124 -6.08 15.38 -7.30
CA TYR A 124 -4.99 16.35 -7.17
C TYR A 124 -4.20 16.42 -8.46
N VAL A 125 -4.18 17.58 -9.10
CA VAL A 125 -3.37 17.82 -10.31
C VAL A 125 -2.39 18.96 -10.05
N GLU A 126 -1.28 18.98 -10.79
CA GLU A 126 -0.27 20.05 -10.66
C GLU A 126 -0.94 21.43 -10.84
N ALA A 127 -0.58 22.38 -9.97
CA ALA A 127 -1.06 23.75 -10.04
C ALA A 127 -0.21 24.58 -11.02
N ASP A 128 -0.86 25.49 -11.77
CA ASP A 128 -0.17 26.50 -12.57
C ASP A 128 0.34 27.68 -11.72
N GLU A 129 0.94 28.70 -12.35
CA GLU A 129 1.47 29.88 -11.68
C GLU A 129 0.43 30.69 -10.92
N ASP A 130 -0.84 30.56 -11.25
CA ASP A 130 -1.99 31.24 -10.63
C ASP A 130 -2.72 30.33 -9.59
N GLY A 131 -2.25 29.09 -9.38
CA GLY A 131 -2.85 28.13 -8.48
C GLY A 131 -4.03 27.34 -9.05
N ASN A 132 -4.27 27.44 -10.36
CA ASN A 132 -5.33 26.69 -11.01
C ASN A 132 -4.82 25.32 -11.50
N PRO A 133 -5.71 24.35 -11.76
CA PRO A 133 -5.29 23.09 -12.36
C PRO A 133 -4.57 23.31 -13.70
N ALA A 134 -3.27 22.98 -13.76
CA ALA A 134 -2.47 23.08 -14.99
C ALA A 134 -2.87 22.01 -16.04
N GLY A 135 -3.70 21.06 -15.65
CA GLY A 135 -3.97 19.85 -16.38
C GLY A 135 -2.92 18.78 -16.08
N GLY A 136 -3.05 17.61 -16.68
CA GLY A 136 -2.14 16.50 -16.42
C GLY A 136 -2.84 15.31 -15.77
N GLN A 137 -2.07 14.42 -15.19
CA GLN A 137 -2.57 13.23 -14.47
C GLN A 137 -2.81 13.56 -13.00
N ASP A 138 -3.76 12.86 -12.42
CA ASP A 138 -3.97 12.82 -10.98
C ASP A 138 -2.71 12.30 -10.27
N LEU A 139 -2.31 12.96 -9.19
CA LEU A 139 -1.16 12.58 -8.38
C LEU A 139 -1.24 11.13 -7.91
N GLU A 140 -2.42 10.67 -7.48
CA GLU A 140 -2.60 9.29 -7.03
C GLU A 140 -2.35 8.29 -8.17
N LEU A 141 -2.78 8.60 -9.38
CA LEU A 141 -2.48 7.77 -10.54
C LEU A 141 -0.97 7.75 -10.86
N LEU A 142 -0.27 8.86 -10.66
CA LEU A 142 1.19 8.92 -10.83
C LEU A 142 1.90 8.08 -9.78
N ILE A 143 1.43 8.11 -8.52
CA ILE A 143 1.99 7.32 -7.42
C ILE A 143 1.84 5.83 -7.68
N ILE A 144 0.63 5.38 -8.03
CA ILE A 144 0.33 3.95 -8.20
C ILE A 144 0.77 3.36 -9.55
N TYR A 145 1.41 4.16 -10.40
CA TYR A 145 1.79 3.75 -11.77
C TYR A 145 2.77 2.58 -11.82
N GLY A 146 3.67 2.46 -10.84
CA GLY A 146 4.67 1.39 -10.82
C GLY A 146 5.44 1.27 -9.50
N GLN A 147 6.31 0.27 -9.41
CA GLN A 147 7.10 -0.01 -8.22
C GLN A 147 7.93 1.20 -7.78
N ASP A 148 8.66 1.81 -8.71
CA ASP A 148 9.56 2.94 -8.41
C ASP A 148 8.79 4.16 -7.90
N SER A 149 7.61 4.46 -8.47
CA SER A 149 6.79 5.60 -8.04
C SER A 149 6.14 5.35 -6.67
N MET A 150 5.70 4.12 -6.39
CA MET A 150 5.18 3.74 -5.08
C MET A 150 6.28 3.75 -4.01
N ALA A 151 7.47 3.25 -4.32
CA ALA A 151 8.63 3.32 -3.43
C ALA A 151 9.02 4.76 -3.11
N ALA A 152 9.14 5.61 -4.13
CA ALA A 152 9.45 7.03 -3.95
C ALA A 152 8.37 7.73 -3.10
N TYR A 153 7.09 7.42 -3.31
CA TYR A 153 6.01 7.95 -2.50
C TYR A 153 6.15 7.56 -1.03
N TYR A 154 6.42 6.29 -0.77
CA TYR A 154 6.61 5.76 0.58
C TYR A 154 7.73 6.49 1.33
N ASP A 155 8.88 6.64 0.66
CA ASP A 155 10.04 7.36 1.19
C ASP A 155 9.73 8.84 1.43
N ASN A 156 9.05 9.50 0.49
CA ASN A 156 8.75 10.92 0.56
C ASN A 156 7.84 11.26 1.74
N ILE A 157 6.74 10.51 1.93
CA ILE A 157 5.84 10.78 3.05
C ILE A 157 6.49 10.51 4.42
N ARG A 158 7.31 9.48 4.54
CA ARG A 158 8.07 9.18 5.76
C ARG A 158 9.12 10.25 6.07
N ASN A 159 9.64 10.93 5.05
CA ASN A 159 10.62 12.01 5.19
C ASN A 159 9.97 13.39 5.27
N GLY A 160 8.65 13.50 5.42
CA GLY A 160 7.93 14.76 5.56
C GLY A 160 7.89 15.60 4.29
N ARG A 161 7.98 14.98 3.12
CA ARG A 161 7.89 15.65 1.80
C ARG A 161 6.46 15.68 1.25
N PHE A 162 5.49 15.57 2.12
CA PHE A 162 4.09 15.81 1.85
C PHE A 162 3.59 16.85 2.85
N GLY A 163 2.90 17.88 2.38
CA GLY A 163 2.37 18.92 3.24
C GLY A 163 1.09 19.51 2.68
N VAL A 164 0.37 20.24 3.54
CA VAL A 164 -0.86 20.97 3.21
C VAL A 164 -0.62 22.48 3.28
N MET A 165 -1.40 23.25 2.53
CA MET A 165 -1.37 24.70 2.52
C MET A 165 -2.78 25.25 2.63
N THR A 166 -2.96 26.33 3.40
CA THR A 166 -4.24 27.04 3.54
C THR A 166 -4.56 27.94 2.35
N GLU A 167 -3.55 28.32 1.55
CA GLU A 167 -3.69 29.10 0.33
C GLU A 167 -2.55 28.78 -0.65
N PHE A 168 -2.76 29.00 -1.93
CA PHE A 168 -1.74 28.83 -2.96
C PHE A 168 -0.55 29.73 -2.70
N GLY A 169 0.68 29.15 -2.65
CA GLY A 169 1.91 29.87 -2.37
C GLY A 169 2.10 30.29 -0.91
N GLY A 170 1.21 29.82 -0.02
CA GLY A 170 1.36 29.98 1.43
C GLY A 170 2.43 29.06 2.03
N ASP A 171 2.54 29.09 3.36
CA ASP A 171 3.45 28.20 4.08
C ASP A 171 2.97 26.74 3.97
N VAL A 172 3.91 25.83 3.74
CA VAL A 172 3.66 24.40 3.71
C VAL A 172 3.74 23.82 5.11
N GLU A 173 2.65 23.26 5.60
CA GLU A 173 2.63 22.50 6.85
C GLU A 173 2.89 21.02 6.54
N PRO A 174 4.05 20.45 6.94
CA PRO A 174 4.36 19.06 6.69
C PRO A 174 3.39 18.12 7.41
N VAL A 175 2.81 17.19 6.68
CA VAL A 175 1.97 16.13 7.23
C VAL A 175 2.86 14.99 7.71
N THR A 176 3.04 14.89 9.02
CA THR A 176 3.80 13.82 9.68
C THR A 176 2.92 12.83 10.41
N THR A 177 1.64 13.16 10.58
CA THR A 177 0.62 12.34 11.23
C THR A 177 -0.71 12.47 10.49
N THR A 178 -1.57 11.47 10.63
CA THR A 178 -2.96 11.49 10.17
C THR A 178 -3.91 11.44 11.37
N ALA A 179 -5.21 11.40 11.13
CA ALA A 179 -6.21 11.12 12.17
C ALA A 179 -5.96 9.78 12.90
N TYR A 180 -5.12 8.92 12.35
CA TYR A 180 -4.73 7.61 12.92
C TYR A 180 -3.35 7.63 13.57
N GLY A 181 -2.67 8.76 13.66
CA GLY A 181 -1.41 8.97 14.35
C GLY A 181 -0.15 8.84 13.50
N GLN A 182 -0.20 8.16 12.35
CA GLN A 182 0.96 7.97 11.46
C GLN A 182 0.57 8.15 9.99
N VAL A 183 1.55 8.38 9.11
CA VAL A 183 1.36 8.47 7.65
C VAL A 183 1.27 7.09 6.98
N THR A 184 1.58 6.03 7.72
CA THR A 184 1.37 4.63 7.32
C THR A 184 0.55 3.90 8.38
N LYS A 185 0.01 2.72 8.06
CA LYS A 185 -0.81 1.97 9.01
C LYS A 185 0.02 1.32 10.11
N ARG A 186 1.26 0.90 9.82
CA ARG A 186 2.14 0.34 10.84
C ARG A 186 2.49 1.41 11.89
N GLY A 187 2.19 1.10 13.16
CA GLY A 187 2.34 2.03 14.29
C GLY A 187 1.22 3.07 14.43
N SER A 188 0.17 3.02 13.60
CA SER A 188 -1.01 3.88 13.70
C SER A 188 -2.15 3.21 14.48
N ASP A 189 -3.17 3.98 14.85
CA ASP A 189 -4.40 3.48 15.47
C ASP A 189 -5.47 3.09 14.42
N TYR A 190 -5.04 2.82 13.16
CA TYR A 190 -5.95 2.47 12.09
C TYR A 190 -6.63 1.13 12.38
N TRP A 191 -7.97 1.16 12.44
CA TRP A 191 -8.83 0.00 12.66
C TRP A 191 -8.40 -0.90 13.85
N ASP A 192 -8.95 -0.60 15.02
CA ASP A 192 -8.68 -1.23 16.32
C ASP A 192 -9.69 -2.33 16.72
N ARG A 193 -10.64 -2.70 15.83
CA ARG A 193 -11.70 -3.68 16.11
C ARG A 193 -11.23 -5.11 15.88
N GLY A 194 -11.63 -6.03 16.75
CA GLY A 194 -11.22 -7.42 16.70
C GLY A 194 -9.72 -7.56 16.90
N LEU A 195 -9.03 -8.22 15.97
CA LEU A 195 -7.56 -8.27 15.95
C LEU A 195 -6.94 -6.93 15.52
N GLY A 196 -7.75 -6.02 14.99
CA GLY A 196 -7.27 -4.80 14.38
C GLY A 196 -6.44 -5.05 13.12
N TRP A 197 -5.91 -3.95 12.55
CA TRP A 197 -4.98 -4.08 11.43
C TRP A 197 -3.68 -4.77 11.87
N HIS A 198 -3.09 -4.32 12.98
CA HIS A 198 -1.82 -4.83 13.50
C HIS A 198 -1.85 -6.32 13.81
N GLY A 199 -2.87 -6.81 14.54
CA GLY A 199 -2.96 -8.22 14.89
C GLY A 199 -3.14 -9.12 13.67
N ASN A 200 -3.85 -8.65 12.64
CA ASN A 200 -3.98 -9.38 11.38
C ASN A 200 -2.67 -9.44 10.60
N ILE A 201 -1.94 -8.33 10.51
CA ILE A 201 -0.68 -8.28 9.79
C ILE A 201 0.38 -9.11 10.51
N HIS A 202 0.48 -8.99 11.83
CA HIS A 202 1.38 -9.80 12.63
C HIS A 202 1.12 -11.31 12.46
N ALA A 203 -0.15 -11.73 12.50
CA ALA A 203 -0.51 -13.14 12.27
C ALA A 203 -0.13 -13.63 10.85
N MET A 204 -0.12 -12.76 9.85
CA MET A 204 0.34 -13.09 8.50
C MET A 204 1.86 -13.18 8.42
N GLU A 205 2.56 -12.24 9.04
CA GLU A 205 4.02 -12.22 9.11
C GLU A 205 4.52 -13.49 9.80
N GLU A 206 3.99 -13.83 10.98
CA GLU A 206 4.31 -15.08 11.71
C GLU A 206 4.00 -16.33 10.88
N PHE A 207 2.85 -16.35 10.19
CA PHE A 207 2.51 -17.48 9.32
C PHE A 207 3.54 -17.67 8.19
N ILE A 208 3.96 -16.57 7.54
CA ILE A 208 4.94 -16.61 6.46
C ILE A 208 6.33 -17.04 6.99
N GLU A 209 6.72 -16.57 8.16
CA GLU A 209 7.99 -16.96 8.80
C GLU A 209 8.01 -18.47 9.15
N GLU A 210 6.88 -19.03 9.63
CA GLU A 210 6.79 -20.43 10.03
C GLU A 210 6.61 -21.38 8.84
N HIS A 211 5.80 -20.98 7.84
CA HIS A 211 5.35 -21.87 6.76
C HIS A 211 5.88 -21.49 5.38
N GLY A 212 6.59 -20.36 5.26
CA GLY A 212 7.02 -19.78 3.99
C GLY A 212 5.89 -19.10 3.22
N PHE A 213 6.18 -18.71 1.99
CA PHE A 213 5.24 -17.93 1.14
C PHE A 213 4.83 -18.66 -0.14
N GLU A 214 5.30 -19.87 -0.39
CA GLU A 214 5.11 -20.62 -1.66
C GLU A 214 3.74 -21.32 -1.72
N PHE A 215 2.68 -20.58 -1.49
CA PHE A 215 1.31 -21.11 -1.57
C PHE A 215 0.56 -20.51 -2.76
N ASN A 216 -0.33 -21.31 -3.34
CA ASN A 216 -1.24 -20.82 -4.36
C ASN A 216 -2.41 -20.07 -3.70
N LEU A 217 -2.75 -18.89 -4.22
CA LEU A 217 -3.92 -18.13 -3.75
C LEU A 217 -5.24 -18.91 -3.87
N ALA A 218 -5.31 -19.90 -4.76
CA ALA A 218 -6.48 -20.77 -4.89
C ALA A 218 -6.66 -21.71 -3.69
N ASP A 219 -5.57 -22.00 -2.96
CA ASP A 219 -5.58 -22.85 -1.77
C ASP A 219 -5.89 -22.06 -0.48
N MET A 220 -6.11 -20.74 -0.61
CA MET A 220 -6.48 -19.86 0.48
C MET A 220 -7.99 -19.72 0.57
N GLN A 221 -8.53 -20.13 1.70
CA GLN A 221 -9.96 -20.04 1.97
C GLN A 221 -10.24 -19.40 3.32
N ARG A 222 -11.36 -18.71 3.41
CA ARG A 222 -11.86 -18.17 4.66
C ARG A 222 -12.74 -19.22 5.34
N LEU A 223 -12.42 -19.54 6.58
CA LEU A 223 -13.18 -20.51 7.36
C LEU A 223 -14.53 -19.93 7.81
N ASP A 224 -15.47 -20.82 8.17
CA ASP A 224 -16.69 -20.41 8.84
C ASP A 224 -16.36 -19.76 10.19
N ALA A 225 -17.28 -18.88 10.67
CA ALA A 225 -17.08 -18.20 11.94
C ALA A 225 -17.02 -19.23 13.08
N ASP A 226 -16.06 -19.04 13.99
CA ASP A 226 -15.97 -19.78 15.25
C ASP A 226 -17.02 -19.31 16.28
N ASP A 227 -16.96 -19.83 17.49
CA ASP A 227 -17.88 -19.50 18.59
C ASP A 227 -17.83 -18.01 19.00
N ASP A 228 -16.71 -17.33 18.75
CA ASP A 228 -16.48 -15.90 19.00
C ASP A 228 -16.83 -15.03 17.76
N GLY A 229 -17.29 -15.65 16.68
CA GLY A 229 -17.66 -15.00 15.43
C GLY A 229 -16.47 -14.62 14.54
N MET A 230 -15.29 -15.16 14.81
CA MET A 230 -14.08 -14.89 14.05
C MET A 230 -13.98 -15.81 12.84
N GLN A 231 -13.66 -15.25 11.68
CA GLN A 231 -13.48 -15.99 10.42
C GLN A 231 -12.01 -15.92 10.00
N TYR A 232 -11.25 -16.91 10.41
CA TYR A 232 -9.82 -17.00 10.10
C TYR A 232 -9.59 -17.45 8.65
N TRP A 233 -8.45 -17.05 8.11
CA TRP A 233 -7.94 -17.58 6.86
C TRP A 233 -7.18 -18.88 7.08
N GLN A 234 -7.37 -19.82 6.16
CA GLN A 234 -6.61 -21.05 6.05
C GLN A 234 -5.84 -21.04 4.73
N VAL A 235 -4.57 -21.41 4.78
CA VAL A 235 -3.70 -21.59 3.62
C VAL A 235 -3.34 -23.07 3.57
N ALA A 236 -3.73 -23.77 2.51
CA ALA A 236 -3.70 -25.23 2.44
C ALA A 236 -4.44 -25.86 3.65
N ASP A 237 -3.73 -26.45 4.61
CA ASP A 237 -4.29 -27.09 5.80
C ASP A 237 -3.91 -26.35 7.12
N ALA A 238 -3.18 -25.25 7.04
CA ALA A 238 -2.76 -24.45 8.19
C ALA A 238 -3.62 -23.18 8.37
N VAL A 239 -4.08 -22.94 9.61
CA VAL A 239 -4.85 -21.73 9.97
C VAL A 239 -3.88 -20.60 10.29
N THR A 240 -4.06 -19.45 9.63
CA THR A 240 -3.12 -18.32 9.71
C THR A 240 -3.29 -17.42 10.93
N GLY A 241 -4.39 -17.53 11.68
CA GLY A 241 -4.71 -16.58 12.74
C GLY A 241 -5.26 -15.23 12.23
N ALA A 242 -5.14 -14.89 10.95
CA ALA A 242 -5.66 -13.63 10.39
C ALA A 242 -7.13 -13.73 9.99
N THR A 243 -7.86 -12.62 10.15
CA THR A 243 -9.30 -12.50 9.83
C THR A 243 -9.60 -11.38 8.82
N ILE A 244 -8.60 -10.63 8.39
CA ILE A 244 -8.73 -9.49 7.48
C ILE A 244 -9.30 -9.92 6.12
N VAL A 245 -10.23 -9.13 5.56
CA VAL A 245 -10.94 -9.49 4.32
C VAL A 245 -9.96 -9.58 3.13
N ASP A 246 -9.00 -8.68 3.10
CA ASP A 246 -8.07 -8.48 2.00
C ASP A 246 -6.75 -9.29 2.15
N PHE A 247 -6.81 -10.38 2.93
CA PHE A 247 -5.69 -11.28 3.23
C PHE A 247 -4.85 -11.65 2.01
N LYS A 248 -5.51 -11.98 0.88
CA LYS A 248 -4.82 -12.43 -0.34
C LYS A 248 -3.94 -11.35 -0.96
N ASP A 249 -4.34 -10.09 -0.84
CA ASP A 249 -3.58 -8.96 -1.41
C ASP A 249 -2.27 -8.76 -0.65
N TYR A 250 -2.30 -8.86 0.68
CA TYR A 250 -1.09 -8.82 1.50
C TYR A 250 -0.18 -10.02 1.23
N PHE A 251 -0.77 -11.19 1.00
CA PHE A 251 0.01 -12.38 0.69
C PHE A 251 0.71 -12.25 -0.68
N ILE A 252 0.03 -11.71 -1.69
CA ILE A 252 0.64 -11.37 -3.00
C ILE A 252 1.79 -10.39 -2.81
N LEU A 253 1.61 -9.38 -1.98
CA LEU A 253 2.63 -8.38 -1.69
C LEU A 253 3.86 -9.02 -1.04
N ALA A 254 3.68 -9.87 -0.03
CA ALA A 254 4.74 -10.63 0.61
C ALA A 254 5.48 -11.55 -0.39
N GLN A 255 4.72 -12.27 -1.23
CA GLN A 255 5.29 -13.11 -2.28
C GLN A 255 6.11 -12.32 -3.29
N ALA A 256 5.66 -11.11 -3.66
CA ALA A 256 6.37 -10.25 -4.61
C ALA A 256 7.72 -9.77 -4.06
N ALA A 257 7.82 -9.51 -2.75
CA ALA A 257 9.08 -9.16 -2.10
C ALA A 257 10.00 -10.40 -1.98
N ALA A 258 9.49 -11.49 -1.41
CA ALA A 258 10.27 -12.71 -1.18
C ALA A 258 10.78 -13.36 -2.48
N ALA A 259 10.04 -13.22 -3.59
CA ALA A 259 10.47 -13.74 -4.90
C ALA A 259 11.70 -13.03 -5.50
N GLN A 260 12.11 -11.90 -4.94
CA GLN A 260 13.32 -11.17 -5.35
C GLN A 260 14.58 -11.63 -4.61
N LEU A 261 14.42 -12.41 -3.53
CA LEU A 261 15.54 -12.98 -2.79
C LEU A 261 16.20 -14.11 -3.59
N GLU A 262 17.53 -14.18 -3.55
CA GLU A 262 18.28 -15.26 -4.18
C GLU A 262 18.16 -16.55 -3.34
N ARG A 263 18.16 -17.70 -4.03
CA ARG A 263 18.19 -19.02 -3.43
C ARG A 263 19.59 -19.63 -3.57
N ASN A 264 19.96 -20.48 -2.61
CA ASN A 264 21.23 -21.21 -2.62
C ASN A 264 21.21 -22.39 -3.63
#